data_3797ae80c6950cb0310bff730bdc8953
#
_entry.id   3797ae80c6950cb0310bff730bdc8953
#
_cell.length_a   1.000
_cell.length_b   1.000
_cell.length_c   1.000
_cell.angle_alpha   90.00
_cell.angle_beta   90.00
_cell.angle_gamma   90.00
#
_symmetry.space_group_name_H-M   'P 1'
#
loop_
_entity.id
_entity.type
_entity.pdbx_description
1 polymer ?
#
loop_
_entity_poly.entity_id
_entity_poly.type
_entity_poly.pdbx_seq_one_letter_code
_entity_poly.pdbx_strand_id
1 'polypeptide(L)'
;MPLFLKRTINATTDLLVWKITEDVATLFKNTPLRDVHLARFEKMLSDTHRCGFLSVRHLLKAAGYSDLDLFYDENGKPHLSDGKHISISHSFGFSTIIISAENVGVDIEMQREKIIRIADKFIGSEATFLSTENQSLYIKNLSVIWGAKEALFKMCNSRSLSFKQDMHIQPFNLDETVGDAYINCHMTDFSKKFHFHFKEIDNYTLVYALEKES
;
A
#
# COMPACT_ATOMS: atom_id res chain seq x y z
N MET A 1 -7.26 14.58 15.93
CA MET A 1 -7.07 13.14 16.08
C MET A 1 -6.39 12.60 14.83
N PRO A 2 -5.31 11.85 14.97
CA PRO A 2 -4.49 11.44 13.82
C PRO A 2 -5.05 10.28 12.98
N LEU A 3 -6.10 9.56 13.45
CA LEU A 3 -6.87 8.67 12.58
C LEU A 3 -7.60 9.53 11.54
N PHE A 4 -7.04 9.56 10.33
CA PHE A 4 -7.52 10.43 9.25
C PHE A 4 -8.75 9.84 8.55
N LEU A 5 -8.74 8.52 8.32
CA LEU A 5 -9.83 7.81 7.67
C LEU A 5 -10.00 6.42 8.28
N LYS A 6 -11.26 6.03 8.52
CA LYS A 6 -11.69 4.64 8.69
C LYS A 6 -12.88 4.42 7.77
N ARG A 7 -12.76 3.48 6.84
CA ARG A 7 -13.79 3.19 5.85
C ARG A 7 -13.98 1.68 5.71
N THR A 8 -15.19 1.21 5.91
CA THR A 8 -15.61 -0.14 5.55
C THR A 8 -15.87 -0.15 4.04
N ILE A 9 -15.10 -0.95 3.30
CA ILE A 9 -15.18 -1.09 1.85
C ILE A 9 -16.31 -2.05 1.47
N ASN A 10 -16.38 -3.17 2.17
CA ASN A 10 -17.45 -4.18 2.06
C ASN A 10 -17.63 -4.88 3.42
N ALA A 11 -18.48 -5.90 3.50
CA ALA A 11 -18.81 -6.59 4.76
C ALA A 11 -17.59 -7.16 5.52
N THR A 12 -16.47 -7.42 4.83
CA THR A 12 -15.29 -8.10 5.40
C THR A 12 -14.01 -7.27 5.31
N THR A 13 -14.06 -6.07 4.73
CA THR A 13 -12.86 -5.28 4.38
C THR A 13 -12.92 -3.88 4.98
N ASP A 14 -11.96 -3.55 5.83
CA ASP A 14 -11.76 -2.23 6.42
C ASP A 14 -10.44 -1.61 5.96
N LEU A 15 -10.49 -0.34 5.55
CA LEU A 15 -9.36 0.51 5.20
C LEU A 15 -9.20 1.61 6.23
N LEU A 16 -8.00 1.75 6.79
CA LEU A 16 -7.67 2.78 7.76
C LEU A 16 -6.44 3.57 7.32
N VAL A 17 -6.48 4.88 7.53
CA VAL A 17 -5.37 5.81 7.21
C VAL A 17 -5.08 6.68 8.43
N TRP A 18 -3.80 6.82 8.76
CA TRP A 18 -3.29 7.69 9.81
C TRP A 18 -2.51 8.85 9.19
N LYS A 19 -2.80 10.07 9.58
CA LYS A 19 -1.98 11.24 9.26
C LYS A 19 -0.98 11.42 10.39
N ILE A 20 0.29 11.25 10.09
CA ILE A 20 1.38 11.32 11.06
C ILE A 20 1.67 12.80 11.32
N THR A 21 1.24 13.30 12.47
CA THR A 21 1.45 14.68 12.95
C THR A 21 2.25 14.69 14.25
N GLU A 22 2.44 13.52 14.86
CA GLU A 22 3.13 13.35 16.12
C GLU A 22 4.60 13.02 15.91
N ASP A 23 5.39 13.31 16.93
CA ASP A 23 6.78 12.86 17.04
C ASP A 23 6.87 11.38 17.52
N VAL A 24 8.06 10.84 17.44
CA VAL A 24 8.36 9.45 17.84
C VAL A 24 8.00 9.18 19.30
N ALA A 25 8.31 10.12 20.21
CA ALA A 25 8.08 9.94 21.64
C ALA A 25 6.59 9.86 21.96
N THR A 26 5.79 10.72 21.33
CA THR A 26 4.33 10.73 21.47
C THR A 26 3.70 9.44 20.95
N LEU A 27 4.09 8.98 19.76
CA LEU A 27 3.60 7.74 19.17
C LEU A 27 4.01 6.51 20.00
N PHE A 28 5.22 6.52 20.57
CA PHE A 28 5.74 5.39 21.35
C PHE A 28 5.07 5.24 22.72
N LYS A 29 4.70 6.35 23.37
CA LYS A 29 4.23 6.41 24.79
C LYS A 29 3.12 5.42 25.13
N ASN A 30 2.25 5.09 24.18
CA ASN A 30 1.09 4.20 24.41
C ASN A 30 1.04 3.04 23.39
N THR A 31 2.21 2.62 22.92
CA THR A 31 2.34 1.58 21.90
C THR A 31 3.18 0.42 22.45
N PRO A 32 2.57 -0.53 23.16
CA PRO A 32 3.28 -1.73 23.59
C PRO A 32 3.72 -2.51 22.34
N LEU A 33 5.01 -2.85 22.29
CA LEU A 33 5.61 -3.65 21.22
C LEU A 33 6.04 -4.99 21.80
N ARG A 34 5.86 -6.05 21.03
CA ARG A 34 6.49 -7.35 21.33
C ARG A 34 8.01 -7.25 21.11
N ASP A 35 8.79 -8.07 21.78
CA ASP A 35 10.27 -7.97 21.79
C ASP A 35 10.91 -7.92 20.40
N VAL A 36 10.44 -8.75 19.46
CA VAL A 36 10.96 -8.79 18.10
C VAL A 36 10.69 -7.48 17.34
N HIS A 37 9.55 -6.83 17.58
CA HIS A 37 9.20 -5.55 16.98
C HIS A 37 9.92 -4.39 17.66
N LEU A 38 10.12 -4.46 18.98
CA LEU A 38 10.94 -3.48 19.71
C LEU A 38 12.39 -3.51 19.20
N ALA A 39 12.99 -4.69 19.09
CA ALA A 39 14.34 -4.83 18.55
C ALA A 39 14.48 -4.33 17.11
N ARG A 40 13.42 -4.46 16.27
CA ARG A 40 13.37 -3.88 14.93
C ARG A 40 13.27 -2.36 14.97
N PHE A 41 12.42 -1.82 15.84
CA PHE A 41 12.23 -0.38 16.03
C PHE A 41 13.52 0.30 16.48
N GLU A 42 14.25 -0.28 17.43
CA GLU A 42 15.52 0.26 17.97
C GLU A 42 16.61 0.38 16.89
N LYS A 43 16.59 -0.52 15.89
CA LYS A 43 17.52 -0.49 14.76
C LYS A 43 17.18 0.56 13.70
N MET A 44 16.00 1.19 13.75
CA MET A 44 15.62 2.21 12.79
C MET A 44 16.35 3.52 13.08
N LEU A 45 17.04 4.06 12.07
CA LEU A 45 17.82 5.29 12.20
C LEU A 45 17.02 6.56 11.87
N SER A 46 15.96 6.46 11.07
CA SER A 46 15.17 7.60 10.62
C SER A 46 13.90 7.76 11.45
N ASP A 47 13.67 8.96 12.00
CA ASP A 47 12.46 9.28 12.73
C ASP A 47 11.21 9.17 11.85
N THR A 48 11.32 9.48 10.55
CA THR A 48 10.22 9.25 9.60
C THR A 48 9.83 7.78 9.53
N HIS A 49 10.81 6.87 9.48
CA HIS A 49 10.52 5.43 9.48
C HIS A 49 10.00 4.96 10.84
N ARG A 50 10.51 5.49 11.95
CA ARG A 50 10.01 5.20 13.30
C ARG A 50 8.56 5.63 13.48
N CYS A 51 8.22 6.86 13.03
CA CYS A 51 6.84 7.35 13.06
C CYS A 51 5.91 6.49 12.19
N GLY A 52 6.32 6.14 10.96
CA GLY A 52 5.57 5.22 10.10
C GLY A 52 5.33 3.87 10.75
N PHE A 53 6.36 3.29 11.36
CA PHE A 53 6.28 2.01 12.07
C PHE A 53 5.29 2.08 13.26
N LEU A 54 5.37 3.11 14.09
CA LEU A 54 4.51 3.28 15.27
C LEU A 54 3.07 3.60 14.89
N SER A 55 2.85 4.47 13.89
CA SER A 55 1.51 4.84 13.43
C SER A 55 0.72 3.64 12.90
N VAL A 56 1.39 2.64 12.30
CA VAL A 56 0.76 1.36 11.94
C VAL A 56 0.19 0.63 13.18
N ARG A 57 0.87 0.69 14.34
CA ARG A 57 0.36 0.10 15.60
C ARG A 57 -0.87 0.82 16.11
N HIS A 58 -0.93 2.14 15.94
CA HIS A 58 -2.15 2.91 16.24
C HIS A 58 -3.30 2.55 15.28
N LEU A 59 -3.01 2.30 14.01
CA LEU A 59 -4.01 1.80 13.05
C LEU A 59 -4.52 0.41 13.44
N LEU A 60 -3.63 -0.52 13.83
CA LEU A 60 -4.03 -1.83 14.35
C LEU A 60 -4.97 -1.69 15.55
N LYS A 61 -4.61 -0.84 16.52
CA LYS A 61 -5.46 -0.57 17.70
C LYS A 61 -6.82 -0.01 17.30
N ALA A 62 -6.89 0.90 16.33
CA ALA A 62 -8.14 1.45 15.81
C ALA A 62 -9.00 0.41 15.07
N ALA A 63 -8.37 -0.65 14.55
CA ALA A 63 -9.00 -1.80 13.93
C ALA A 63 -9.38 -2.92 14.93
N GLY A 64 -9.02 -2.77 16.22
CA GLY A 64 -9.33 -3.76 17.27
C GLY A 64 -8.22 -4.80 17.49
N TYR A 65 -7.03 -4.59 16.94
CA TYR A 65 -5.86 -5.46 17.08
C TYR A 65 -4.78 -4.81 17.94
N SER A 66 -3.82 -5.62 18.36
CA SER A 66 -2.61 -5.19 19.04
C SER A 66 -1.36 -5.57 18.24
N ASP A 67 -0.19 -5.14 18.69
CA ASP A 67 1.07 -5.58 18.10
C ASP A 67 1.34 -7.09 18.27
N LEU A 68 0.68 -7.73 19.26
CA LEU A 68 0.76 -9.18 19.49
C LEU A 68 0.04 -9.99 18.41
N ASP A 69 -0.95 -9.39 17.76
CA ASP A 69 -1.73 -10.03 16.70
C ASP A 69 -1.02 -9.97 15.34
N LEU A 70 0.00 -9.08 15.20
CA LEU A 70 0.76 -8.90 13.97
C LEU A 70 2.04 -9.71 13.96
N PHE A 71 2.25 -10.50 12.91
CA PHE A 71 3.53 -11.17 12.65
C PHE A 71 3.90 -11.08 11.17
N TYR A 72 5.14 -11.41 10.84
CA TYR A 72 5.65 -11.38 9.46
C TYR A 72 6.18 -12.75 9.09
N ASP A 73 5.91 -13.20 7.88
CA ASP A 73 6.48 -14.42 7.33
C ASP A 73 7.98 -14.23 6.93
N GLU A 74 8.59 -15.27 6.43
CA GLU A 74 10.00 -15.29 5.98
C GLU A 74 10.26 -14.33 4.80
N ASN A 75 9.22 -13.95 4.04
CA ASN A 75 9.28 -13.00 2.95
C ASN A 75 9.01 -11.56 3.40
N GLY A 76 8.62 -11.36 4.66
CA GLY A 76 8.29 -10.07 5.23
C GLY A 76 6.84 -9.63 4.99
N LYS A 77 5.96 -10.52 4.51
CA LYS A 77 4.53 -10.25 4.39
C LYS A 77 3.89 -10.22 5.77
N PRO A 78 3.07 -9.20 6.11
CA PRO A 78 2.34 -9.14 7.36
C PRO A 78 1.16 -10.10 7.37
N HIS A 79 0.88 -10.67 8.55
CA HIS A 79 -0.25 -11.54 8.84
C HIS A 79 -0.88 -11.18 10.18
N LEU A 80 -2.17 -11.50 10.34
CA LEU A 80 -2.90 -11.40 11.61
C LEU A 80 -3.16 -12.76 12.21
N SER A 81 -3.17 -12.84 13.55
CA SER A 81 -3.34 -14.09 14.32
C SER A 81 -4.70 -14.75 14.13
N ASP A 82 -5.72 -13.98 13.73
CA ASP A 82 -7.08 -14.46 13.43
C ASP A 82 -7.25 -15.01 12.00
N GLY A 83 -6.18 -15.00 11.21
CA GLY A 83 -6.17 -15.51 9.83
C GLY A 83 -6.67 -14.52 8.78
N LYS A 84 -7.11 -13.33 9.14
CA LYS A 84 -7.45 -12.29 8.16
C LYS A 84 -6.21 -11.79 7.45
N HIS A 85 -6.41 -11.38 6.21
CA HIS A 85 -5.37 -10.73 5.41
C HIS A 85 -5.19 -9.29 5.87
N ILE A 86 -3.94 -8.86 5.92
CA ILE A 86 -3.57 -7.47 6.16
C ILE A 86 -2.53 -7.03 5.12
N SER A 87 -2.68 -5.80 4.63
CA SER A 87 -1.64 -5.13 3.87
C SER A 87 -1.34 -3.78 4.50
N ILE A 88 -0.07 -3.38 4.48
CA ILE A 88 0.45 -2.21 5.19
C ILE A 88 1.26 -1.36 4.22
N SER A 89 1.09 -0.03 4.27
CA SER A 89 1.98 0.91 3.61
C SER A 89 2.17 2.18 4.44
N HIS A 90 3.30 2.85 4.26
CA HIS A 90 3.54 4.17 4.82
C HIS A 90 4.51 4.97 3.94
N SER A 91 4.26 6.26 3.82
CA SER A 91 5.11 7.21 3.10
C SER A 91 5.06 8.54 3.82
N PHE A 92 6.22 9.01 4.32
CA PHE A 92 6.35 10.29 5.03
C PHE A 92 5.27 10.59 6.07
N GLY A 93 4.30 11.44 5.75
CA GLY A 93 3.26 11.94 6.65
C GLY A 93 2.02 11.04 6.76
N PHE A 94 2.00 9.88 6.12
CA PHE A 94 0.86 8.96 6.18
C PHE A 94 1.27 7.51 6.33
N SER A 95 0.42 6.76 7.03
CA SER A 95 0.41 5.29 7.02
C SER A 95 -0.99 4.77 6.76
N THR A 96 -1.09 3.57 6.23
CA THR A 96 -2.35 2.90 5.92
C THR A 96 -2.27 1.41 6.18
N ILE A 97 -3.40 0.84 6.58
CA ILE A 97 -3.63 -0.60 6.60
C ILE A 97 -4.96 -0.91 5.92
N ILE A 98 -5.03 -2.06 5.26
CA ILE A 98 -6.28 -2.69 4.85
C ILE A 98 -6.34 -4.08 5.46
N ILE A 99 -7.50 -4.43 6.01
CA ILE A 99 -7.75 -5.74 6.66
C ILE A 99 -8.98 -6.35 6.01
N SER A 100 -8.90 -7.63 5.64
CA SER A 100 -10.00 -8.32 4.97
C SER A 100 -10.01 -9.81 5.28
N ALA A 101 -11.17 -10.46 5.11
CA ALA A 101 -11.27 -11.91 5.04
C ALA A 101 -10.62 -12.47 3.75
N GLU A 102 -10.47 -11.62 2.71
CA GLU A 102 -9.90 -11.98 1.43
C GLU A 102 -8.56 -11.32 1.18
N ASN A 103 -7.81 -11.82 0.20
CA ASN A 103 -6.49 -11.29 -0.14
C ASN A 103 -6.61 -9.85 -0.67
N VAL A 104 -5.88 -8.92 -0.04
CA VAL A 104 -5.95 -7.48 -0.32
C VAL A 104 -4.56 -6.87 -0.34
N GLY A 105 -4.41 -5.76 -1.06
CA GLY A 105 -3.19 -4.97 -1.08
C GLY A 105 -3.49 -3.49 -0.93
N VAL A 106 -2.58 -2.75 -0.27
CA VAL A 106 -2.67 -1.30 -0.14
C VAL A 106 -1.31 -0.66 -0.32
N ASP A 107 -1.32 0.50 -0.95
CA ASP A 107 -0.16 1.38 -1.03
C ASP A 107 -0.55 2.84 -0.81
N ILE A 108 0.37 3.63 -0.24
CA ILE A 108 0.24 5.08 -0.11
C ILE A 108 1.59 5.72 -0.41
N GLU A 109 1.60 6.64 -1.38
CA GLU A 109 2.83 7.28 -1.82
C GLU A 109 2.67 8.79 -2.02
N MET A 110 3.68 9.55 -1.58
CA MET A 110 3.75 10.97 -1.86
C MET A 110 3.99 11.22 -3.34
N GLN A 111 3.17 12.05 -3.98
CA GLN A 111 3.35 12.48 -5.36
C GLN A 111 4.57 13.40 -5.46
N ARG A 112 5.61 12.96 -6.18
CA ARG A 112 6.87 13.70 -6.34
C ARG A 112 7.46 13.47 -7.74
N GLU A 113 8.14 14.46 -8.26
CA GLU A 113 8.86 14.37 -9.55
C GLU A 113 9.86 13.20 -9.63
N LYS A 114 10.35 12.73 -8.49
CA LYS A 114 11.25 11.57 -8.43
C LYS A 114 10.66 10.33 -9.12
N ILE A 115 9.33 10.19 -9.16
CA ILE A 115 8.67 9.04 -9.78
C ILE A 115 8.95 8.97 -11.28
N ILE A 116 9.12 10.11 -11.96
CA ILE A 116 9.46 10.18 -13.39
C ILE A 116 10.80 9.48 -13.65
N ARG A 117 11.78 9.65 -12.75
CA ARG A 117 13.13 9.09 -12.89
C ARG A 117 13.17 7.56 -12.80
N ILE A 118 12.14 6.98 -12.18
CA ILE A 118 12.06 5.52 -12.00
C ILE A 118 10.97 4.89 -12.87
N ALA A 119 10.25 5.68 -13.69
CA ALA A 119 9.13 5.21 -14.50
C ALA A 119 9.53 4.03 -15.41
N ASP A 120 10.71 4.07 -16.00
CA ASP A 120 11.23 2.99 -16.87
C ASP A 120 11.34 1.63 -16.18
N LYS A 121 11.35 1.60 -14.84
CA LYS A 121 11.43 0.36 -14.07
C LYS A 121 10.09 -0.36 -13.94
N PHE A 122 8.99 0.39 -14.06
CA PHE A 122 7.64 -0.17 -13.82
C PHE A 122 6.63 0.11 -14.94
N ILE A 123 6.88 1.06 -15.84
CA ILE A 123 6.03 1.32 -16.99
C ILE A 123 6.37 0.36 -18.12
N GLY A 124 5.37 -0.42 -18.55
CA GLY A 124 5.41 -1.33 -19.68
C GLY A 124 4.37 -0.93 -20.72
N SER A 125 3.29 -1.71 -20.84
CA SER A 125 2.17 -1.44 -21.74
C SER A 125 1.46 -0.13 -21.47
N GLU A 126 1.54 0.40 -20.24
CA GLU A 126 0.91 1.65 -19.83
C GLU A 126 1.44 2.87 -20.61
N ALA A 127 2.63 2.79 -21.19
CA ALA A 127 3.20 3.84 -22.03
C ALA A 127 2.29 4.23 -23.21
N THR A 128 1.40 3.32 -23.65
CA THR A 128 0.50 3.54 -24.80
C THR A 128 -0.62 4.56 -24.51
N PHE A 129 -0.96 4.81 -23.25
CA PHE A 129 -2.01 5.75 -22.87
C PHE A 129 -1.53 6.91 -21.98
N LEU A 130 -0.26 6.93 -21.61
CA LEU A 130 0.30 8.03 -20.82
C LEU A 130 0.71 9.20 -21.71
N SER A 131 0.31 10.42 -21.33
CA SER A 131 0.76 11.67 -21.95
C SER A 131 1.76 12.39 -21.03
N THR A 132 2.82 12.92 -21.61
CA THR A 132 3.84 13.72 -20.92
C THR A 132 3.64 15.23 -21.10
N GLU A 133 2.62 15.67 -21.81
CA GLU A 133 2.36 17.09 -22.11
C GLU A 133 2.10 17.92 -20.85
N ASN A 134 1.43 17.33 -19.85
CA ASN A 134 1.18 17.94 -18.56
C ASN A 134 1.93 17.16 -17.48
N GLN A 135 3.04 17.72 -16.99
CA GLN A 135 3.89 17.07 -16.00
C GLN A 135 3.17 16.71 -14.69
N SER A 136 2.28 17.60 -14.19
CA SER A 136 1.53 17.34 -12.96
C SER A 136 0.58 16.14 -13.14
N LEU A 137 -0.13 16.09 -14.25
CA LEU A 137 -1.01 14.99 -14.60
C LEU A 137 -0.24 13.69 -14.81
N TYR A 138 0.92 13.78 -15.45
CA TYR A 138 1.82 12.65 -15.66
C TYR A 138 2.29 12.05 -14.32
N ILE A 139 2.72 12.89 -13.36
CA ILE A 139 3.11 12.45 -12.01
C ILE A 139 1.94 11.76 -11.31
N LYS A 140 0.72 12.30 -11.40
CA LYS A 140 -0.48 11.67 -10.81
C LYS A 140 -0.74 10.28 -11.41
N ASN A 141 -0.73 10.16 -12.74
CA ASN A 141 -0.91 8.87 -13.41
C ASN A 141 0.18 7.86 -13.02
N LEU A 142 1.44 8.27 -13.03
CA LEU A 142 2.54 7.42 -12.59
C LEU A 142 2.38 6.98 -11.14
N SER A 143 1.91 7.85 -10.25
CA SER A 143 1.70 7.54 -8.83
C SER A 143 0.57 6.53 -8.62
N VAL A 144 -0.51 6.62 -9.41
CA VAL A 144 -1.59 5.63 -9.40
C VAL A 144 -1.08 4.28 -9.91
N ILE A 145 -0.36 4.26 -11.05
CA ILE A 145 0.17 3.02 -11.62
C ILE A 145 1.16 2.35 -10.66
N TRP A 146 2.08 3.12 -10.08
CA TRP A 146 3.03 2.63 -9.09
C TRP A 146 2.32 2.03 -7.88
N GLY A 147 1.39 2.78 -7.26
CA GLY A 147 0.63 2.32 -6.09
C GLY A 147 -0.22 1.08 -6.38
N ALA A 148 -0.82 0.98 -7.59
CA ALA A 148 -1.55 -0.20 -8.00
C ALA A 148 -0.63 -1.42 -8.12
N LYS A 149 0.54 -1.28 -8.76
CA LYS A 149 1.53 -2.38 -8.88
C LYS A 149 2.11 -2.79 -7.53
N GLU A 150 2.40 -1.84 -6.62
CA GLU A 150 2.81 -2.13 -5.24
C GLU A 150 1.72 -2.87 -4.46
N ALA A 151 0.45 -2.45 -4.57
CA ALA A 151 -0.66 -3.14 -3.92
C ALA A 151 -0.79 -4.59 -4.43
N LEU A 152 -0.73 -4.80 -5.75
CA LEU A 152 -0.76 -6.11 -6.38
C LEU A 152 0.43 -6.99 -5.97
N PHE A 153 1.63 -6.41 -5.92
CA PHE A 153 2.83 -7.13 -5.48
C PHE A 153 2.69 -7.65 -4.05
N LYS A 154 2.14 -6.81 -3.13
CA LYS A 154 1.86 -7.21 -1.74
C LYS A 154 0.82 -8.33 -1.65
N MET A 155 -0.15 -8.39 -2.57
CA MET A 155 -1.13 -9.47 -2.64
C MET A 155 -0.49 -10.78 -3.07
N CYS A 156 0.36 -10.75 -4.10
CA CYS A 156 0.92 -11.95 -4.71
C CYS A 156 2.09 -12.56 -3.91
N ASN A 157 2.78 -11.75 -3.08
CA ASN A 157 3.93 -12.17 -2.27
C ASN A 157 4.99 -12.98 -3.04
N SER A 158 5.19 -12.66 -4.33
CA SER A 158 6.13 -13.35 -5.21
C SER A 158 7.29 -12.44 -5.60
N ARG A 159 8.51 -12.84 -5.21
CA ARG A 159 9.73 -12.09 -5.55
C ARG A 159 10.12 -12.16 -7.03
N SER A 160 9.51 -13.07 -7.80
CA SER A 160 9.81 -13.25 -9.23
C SER A 160 9.01 -12.33 -10.14
N LEU A 161 8.00 -11.61 -9.64
CA LEU A 161 7.16 -10.73 -10.44
C LEU A 161 7.87 -9.44 -10.83
N SER A 162 7.90 -9.15 -12.12
CA SER A 162 8.37 -7.89 -12.68
C SER A 162 7.24 -6.88 -12.77
N PHE A 163 7.40 -5.72 -12.16
CA PHE A 163 6.44 -4.61 -12.26
C PHE A 163 6.20 -4.17 -13.72
N LYS A 164 7.24 -4.22 -14.53
CA LYS A 164 7.19 -3.79 -15.93
C LYS A 164 6.63 -4.83 -16.88
N GLN A 165 6.99 -6.11 -16.65
CA GLN A 165 6.74 -7.18 -17.62
C GLN A 165 5.49 -8.00 -17.28
N ASP A 166 5.21 -8.20 -15.99
CA ASP A 166 4.18 -9.12 -15.55
C ASP A 166 2.92 -8.43 -15.01
N MET A 167 3.01 -7.16 -14.62
CA MET A 167 1.89 -6.39 -14.06
C MET A 167 1.42 -5.34 -15.04
N HIS A 168 0.15 -5.37 -15.41
CA HIS A 168 -0.43 -4.50 -16.42
C HIS A 168 -1.62 -3.74 -15.85
N ILE A 169 -1.55 -2.42 -15.92
CA ILE A 169 -2.65 -1.53 -15.55
C ILE A 169 -3.39 -1.15 -16.84
N GLN A 170 -4.71 -1.35 -16.84
CA GLN A 170 -5.54 -0.94 -17.97
C GLN A 170 -5.71 0.59 -17.97
N PRO A 171 -6.01 1.22 -19.12
CA PRO A 171 -6.36 2.63 -19.16
C PRO A 171 -7.43 2.96 -18.12
N PHE A 172 -7.22 4.02 -17.37
CA PHE A 172 -8.14 4.50 -16.32
C PHE A 172 -8.30 6.02 -16.42
N ASN A 173 -9.37 6.53 -15.82
CA ASN A 173 -9.61 7.96 -15.69
C ASN A 173 -9.39 8.39 -14.23
N LEU A 174 -8.61 9.45 -14.00
CA LEU A 174 -8.36 9.97 -12.65
C LEU A 174 -9.63 10.43 -11.93
N ASP A 175 -10.68 10.81 -12.67
CA ASP A 175 -11.95 11.23 -12.10
C ASP A 175 -12.83 10.07 -11.61
N GLU A 176 -12.58 8.84 -12.10
CA GLU A 176 -13.39 7.65 -11.76
C GLU A 176 -12.94 6.95 -10.47
N THR A 177 -11.72 7.20 -10.02
CA THR A 177 -11.13 6.63 -8.79
C THR A 177 -11.05 5.10 -8.72
N VAL A 178 -11.31 4.41 -9.84
CA VAL A 178 -11.29 2.95 -10.00
C VAL A 178 -10.57 2.59 -11.29
N GLY A 179 -9.89 1.46 -11.32
CA GLY A 179 -9.25 0.90 -12.49
C GLY A 179 -9.12 -0.62 -12.42
N ASP A 180 -8.86 -1.21 -13.57
CA ASP A 180 -8.61 -2.64 -13.73
C ASP A 180 -7.11 -2.91 -13.95
N ALA A 181 -6.65 -4.02 -13.41
CA ALA A 181 -5.31 -4.51 -13.59
C ALA A 181 -5.31 -6.03 -13.78
N TYR A 182 -4.26 -6.55 -14.41
CA TYR A 182 -4.01 -7.97 -14.46
C TYR A 182 -2.52 -8.27 -14.27
N ILE A 183 -2.24 -9.45 -13.72
CA ILE A 183 -0.91 -10.03 -13.67
C ILE A 183 -0.88 -11.18 -14.67
N ASN A 184 0.17 -11.20 -15.48
CA ASN A 184 0.47 -12.30 -16.37
C ASN A 184 1.97 -12.60 -16.26
N CYS A 185 2.32 -13.54 -15.40
CA CYS A 185 3.71 -13.90 -15.15
C CYS A 185 4.21 -14.87 -16.19
N HIS A 186 5.13 -14.42 -17.04
CA HIS A 186 5.71 -15.23 -18.11
C HIS A 186 6.60 -16.39 -17.63
N MET A 187 7.04 -16.35 -16.37
CA MET A 187 7.88 -17.38 -15.76
C MET A 187 7.08 -18.52 -15.11
N THR A 188 5.79 -18.30 -14.89
CA THR A 188 4.84 -19.26 -14.32
C THR A 188 3.51 -19.07 -15.00
N ASP A 189 2.68 -20.11 -15.15
CA ASP A 189 1.33 -20.00 -15.72
C ASP A 189 0.34 -19.25 -14.80
N PHE A 190 0.84 -18.22 -14.09
CA PHE A 190 0.07 -17.43 -13.16
C PHE A 190 -0.55 -16.21 -13.87
N SER A 191 -1.88 -16.22 -13.98
CA SER A 191 -2.65 -15.09 -14.51
C SER A 191 -3.81 -14.79 -13.58
N LYS A 192 -3.94 -13.53 -13.15
CA LYS A 192 -5.03 -13.05 -12.29
C LYS A 192 -5.47 -11.64 -12.69
N LYS A 193 -6.77 -11.37 -12.48
CA LYS A 193 -7.37 -10.05 -12.69
C LYS A 193 -7.71 -9.42 -11.34
N PHE A 194 -7.58 -8.09 -11.28
CA PHE A 194 -7.79 -7.30 -10.08
C PHE A 194 -8.56 -6.03 -10.40
N HIS A 195 -9.33 -5.56 -9.41
CA HIS A 195 -9.78 -4.19 -9.35
C HIS A 195 -8.90 -3.41 -8.38
N PHE A 196 -8.53 -2.20 -8.73
CA PHE A 196 -7.92 -1.29 -7.79
C PHE A 196 -8.74 -0.01 -7.68
N HIS A 197 -8.72 0.55 -6.50
CA HIS A 197 -9.32 1.83 -6.18
C HIS A 197 -8.21 2.80 -5.78
N PHE A 198 -8.34 4.05 -6.17
CA PHE A 198 -7.36 5.06 -5.80
C PHE A 198 -8.03 6.35 -5.36
N LYS A 199 -7.33 7.11 -4.55
CA LYS A 199 -7.77 8.41 -4.05
C LYS A 199 -6.58 9.30 -3.80
N GLU A 200 -6.70 10.57 -4.18
CA GLU A 200 -5.76 11.61 -3.77
C GLU A 200 -6.11 12.08 -2.34
N ILE A 201 -5.10 12.14 -1.48
CA ILE A 201 -5.19 12.62 -0.10
C ILE A 201 -4.05 13.63 0.08
N ASP A 202 -4.38 14.91 0.23
CA ASP A 202 -3.37 15.98 0.16
C ASP A 202 -2.53 15.84 -1.13
N ASN A 203 -1.22 15.64 -1.02
CA ASN A 203 -0.33 15.35 -2.14
C ASN A 203 0.13 13.88 -2.19
N TYR A 204 -0.71 12.96 -1.70
CA TYR A 204 -0.45 11.52 -1.71
C TYR A 204 -1.48 10.81 -2.58
N THR A 205 -1.04 9.71 -3.17
CA THR A 205 -1.91 8.74 -3.83
C THR A 205 -2.07 7.52 -2.92
N LEU A 206 -3.29 7.27 -2.46
CA LEU A 206 -3.67 6.03 -1.78
C LEU A 206 -4.26 5.08 -2.81
N VAL A 207 -3.78 3.85 -2.87
CA VAL A 207 -4.33 2.80 -3.73
C VAL A 207 -4.58 1.54 -2.92
N TYR A 208 -5.70 0.87 -3.15
CA TYR A 208 -5.91 -0.49 -2.66
C TYR A 208 -6.47 -1.38 -3.77
N ALA A 209 -6.10 -2.64 -3.73
CA ALA A 209 -6.47 -3.63 -4.72
C ALA A 209 -7.22 -4.81 -4.08
N LEU A 210 -8.21 -5.31 -4.82
CA LEU A 210 -9.03 -6.47 -4.50
C LEU A 210 -8.94 -7.47 -5.65
N GLU A 211 -8.96 -8.77 -5.34
CA GLU A 211 -9.04 -9.79 -6.38
C GLU A 211 -10.41 -9.69 -7.06
N LYS A 212 -10.43 -9.76 -8.39
CA LYS A 212 -11.68 -9.78 -9.17
C LYS A 212 -12.26 -11.17 -9.12
N GLU A 213 -13.48 -11.31 -8.64
CA GLU A 213 -14.21 -12.56 -8.74
C GLU A 213 -14.32 -12.99 -10.22
N SER A 214 -14.09 -14.28 -10.47
CA SER A 214 -14.05 -14.88 -11.80
C SER A 214 -15.45 -15.01 -12.39
#